data_a09222c98096220e99c2bff62ebdfa9c
#
_entry.id   a09222c98096220e99c2bff62ebdfa9c
#
_cell.length_a   1.000
_cell.length_b   1.000
_cell.length_c   1.000
_cell.angle_alpha   90.00
_cell.angle_beta   90.00
_cell.angle_gamma   90.00
#
_symmetry.space_group_name_H-M   'P 1'
#
loop_
_entity.id
_entity.type
_entity.pdbx_description
1 polymer ?
#
loop_
_entity_poly.entity_id
_entity_poly.type
_entity_poly.pdbx_seq_one_letter_code
_entity_poly.pdbx_strand_id
1 'polypeptide(L)'
;EVDADLRDLLSRWKLMHNNLKTAKSPKRVLGELNRASSLLRDLLNGDFTKIHVNDKVLFEEMKEYVTSISPDKANILKIYDGKHDIFEHFGINKQIKILFGKKVPMNSGGYLIIEHTEAMHVIDVNSGNRSAVNDTQEKNAVAVNLEAAEEVARVLRLRDMGGIICVDFIDMHSKENNKLLFEKLKEFMKSDRAKHSII
;
A
#
# COMPACT_ATOMS: atom_id res chain seq x y z
N GLU A 1 -0.51 -20.84 13.35
CA GLU A 1 -0.96 -19.44 13.45
C GLU A 1 -1.79 -19.26 14.72
N VAL A 2 -2.99 -19.85 14.83
CA VAL A 2 -3.88 -19.74 16.02
C VAL A 2 -3.21 -20.15 17.34
N ASP A 3 -2.41 -21.24 17.34
CA ASP A 3 -1.69 -21.69 18.55
C ASP A 3 -0.59 -20.71 18.98
N ALA A 4 0.07 -20.08 18.03
CA ALA A 4 1.07 -19.04 18.32
C ALA A 4 0.41 -17.78 18.91
N ASP A 5 -0.71 -17.35 18.35
CA ASP A 5 -1.48 -16.21 18.86
C ASP A 5 -2.00 -16.47 20.28
N LEU A 6 -2.50 -17.68 20.53
CA LEU A 6 -2.96 -18.06 21.85
C LEU A 6 -1.83 -18.04 22.89
N ARG A 7 -0.65 -18.53 22.53
CA ARG A 7 0.54 -18.51 23.41
C ARG A 7 0.99 -17.07 23.70
N ASP A 8 0.97 -16.19 22.69
CA ASP A 8 1.29 -14.77 22.88
C ASP A 8 0.30 -14.11 23.85
N LEU A 9 -1.00 -14.30 23.64
CA LEU A 9 -2.05 -13.78 24.54
C LEU A 9 -1.88 -14.28 25.97
N LEU A 10 -1.58 -15.56 26.17
CA LEU A 10 -1.34 -16.13 27.49
C LEU A 10 -0.07 -15.56 28.14
N SER A 11 0.98 -15.32 27.37
CA SER A 11 2.22 -14.70 27.87
C SER A 11 1.99 -13.27 28.33
N ARG A 12 1.26 -12.50 27.53
CA ARG A 12 0.85 -11.10 27.85
C ARG A 12 -0.04 -11.05 29.08
N TRP A 13 -0.98 -11.97 29.21
CA TRP A 13 -1.82 -12.13 30.42
C TRP A 13 -0.98 -12.37 31.67
N LYS A 14 -0.04 -13.30 31.61
CA LYS A 14 0.89 -13.59 32.73
C LYS A 14 1.74 -12.37 33.09
N LEU A 15 2.26 -11.65 32.09
CA LEU A 15 3.03 -10.42 32.29
C LEU A 15 2.19 -9.36 33.00
N MET A 16 0.95 -9.15 32.55
CA MET A 16 0.01 -8.22 33.18
C MET A 16 -0.20 -8.59 34.67
N HIS A 17 -0.47 -9.83 34.99
CA HIS A 17 -0.66 -10.28 36.35
C HIS A 17 0.57 -10.07 37.24
N ASN A 18 1.77 -10.29 36.71
CA ASN A 18 3.01 -10.04 37.44
C ASN A 18 3.23 -8.54 37.68
N ASN A 19 2.97 -7.70 36.70
CA ASN A 19 3.07 -6.26 36.84
C ASN A 19 2.05 -5.70 37.85
N LEU A 20 0.84 -6.28 37.91
CA LEU A 20 -0.18 -5.89 38.88
C LEU A 20 0.28 -6.05 40.35
N LYS A 21 1.06 -7.09 40.65
CA LYS A 21 1.54 -7.35 42.00
C LYS A 21 2.42 -6.24 42.60
N THR A 22 3.08 -5.48 41.72
CA THR A 22 4.05 -4.42 42.12
C THR A 22 3.58 -3.02 41.75
N ALA A 23 2.52 -2.90 40.96
CA ALA A 23 2.04 -1.62 40.46
C ALA A 23 1.35 -0.81 41.57
N LYS A 24 1.71 0.48 41.68
CA LYS A 24 0.98 1.47 42.49
C LYS A 24 0.08 2.30 41.56
N SER A 25 -1.19 2.44 41.95
CA SER A 25 -2.15 3.27 41.20
C SER A 25 -1.78 4.75 41.23
N PRO A 26 -1.95 5.51 40.14
CA PRO A 26 -2.33 5.07 38.80
C PRO A 26 -1.11 4.62 37.96
N LYS A 27 -1.10 3.39 37.45
CA LYS A 27 -0.06 2.89 36.54
C LYS A 27 -0.65 1.95 35.49
N ARG A 28 -0.32 2.17 34.22
CA ARG A 28 -0.67 1.24 33.16
C ARG A 28 0.19 -0.02 33.29
N VAL A 29 -0.44 -1.17 33.48
CA VAL A 29 0.25 -2.47 33.70
C VAL A 29 0.41 -3.30 32.43
N LEU A 30 -0.44 -3.03 31.42
CA LEU A 30 -0.36 -3.58 30.08
C LEU A 30 -0.76 -2.51 29.08
N GLY A 31 -0.07 -2.41 27.97
CA GLY A 31 -0.41 -1.59 26.84
C GLY A 31 -0.91 -2.45 25.67
N GLU A 32 -1.70 -1.89 24.82
CA GLU A 32 -1.93 -2.44 23.47
C GLU A 32 -0.66 -2.35 22.65
N LEU A 33 -0.59 -3.16 21.58
CA LEU A 33 0.46 -3.01 20.58
C LEU A 33 0.46 -1.57 20.06
N ASN A 34 1.64 -0.99 19.92
CA ASN A 34 1.73 0.30 19.28
C ASN A 34 1.28 0.18 17.79
N ARG A 35 0.98 1.32 17.17
CA ARG A 35 0.45 1.35 15.80
C ARG A 35 1.38 0.67 14.79
N ALA A 36 2.71 0.78 14.97
CA ALA A 36 3.69 0.16 14.08
C ALA A 36 3.70 -1.36 14.22
N SER A 37 3.65 -1.90 15.44
CA SER A 37 3.56 -3.34 15.69
C SER A 37 2.24 -3.92 15.17
N SER A 38 1.13 -3.17 15.28
CA SER A 38 -0.14 -3.57 14.67
C SER A 38 -0.07 -3.62 13.15
N LEU A 39 0.56 -2.62 12.51
CA LEU A 39 0.79 -2.62 11.07
C LEU A 39 1.68 -3.79 10.63
N LEU A 40 2.73 -4.10 11.38
CA LEU A 40 3.57 -5.26 11.09
C LEU A 40 2.78 -6.57 11.15
N ARG A 41 1.95 -6.75 12.18
CA ARG A 41 1.09 -7.92 12.29
C ARG A 41 0.22 -8.10 11.05
N ASP A 42 -0.35 -7.01 10.55
CA ASP A 42 -1.33 -7.06 9.47
C ASP A 42 -0.68 -7.10 8.08
N LEU A 43 0.52 -6.56 7.92
CA LEU A 43 1.16 -6.38 6.61
C LEU A 43 2.39 -7.26 6.39
N LEU A 44 3.09 -7.72 7.44
CA LEU A 44 4.36 -8.43 7.29
C LEU A 44 4.17 -9.78 6.58
N ASN A 45 4.67 -9.87 5.37
CA ASN A 45 4.64 -11.07 4.52
C ASN A 45 6.03 -11.43 4.00
N GLY A 46 6.11 -12.35 3.03
CA GLY A 46 7.36 -12.81 2.42
C GLY A 46 8.07 -11.75 1.56
N ASP A 47 7.35 -10.74 1.10
CA ASP A 47 7.86 -9.74 0.15
C ASP A 47 8.68 -8.64 0.83
N PHE A 48 8.58 -8.53 2.17
CA PHE A 48 9.36 -7.54 2.92
C PHE A 48 10.83 -7.94 2.98
N THR A 49 11.68 -7.10 2.40
CA THR A 49 13.14 -7.29 2.39
C THR A 49 13.84 -6.44 3.44
N LYS A 50 13.33 -5.24 3.75
CA LYS A 50 13.88 -4.32 4.75
C LYS A 50 12.79 -3.45 5.35
N ILE A 51 12.93 -3.14 6.64
CA ILE A 51 12.10 -2.20 7.38
C ILE A 51 13.03 -1.21 8.05
N HIS A 52 12.92 0.07 7.70
CA HIS A 52 13.75 1.13 8.26
C HIS A 52 12.95 1.94 9.28
N VAL A 53 13.55 2.19 10.43
CA VAL A 53 12.95 2.95 11.55
C VAL A 53 13.96 3.99 12.03
N ASN A 54 13.54 5.25 12.17
CA ASN A 54 14.39 6.36 12.62
C ASN A 54 14.21 6.73 14.10
N ASP A 55 13.35 6.02 14.83
CA ASP A 55 13.17 6.16 16.26
C ASP A 55 13.70 4.91 16.97
N LYS A 56 14.62 5.10 17.95
CA LYS A 56 15.26 3.99 18.64
C LYS A 56 14.31 3.22 19.55
N VAL A 57 13.38 3.91 20.21
CA VAL A 57 12.41 3.24 21.11
C VAL A 57 11.48 2.38 20.28
N LEU A 58 10.93 2.95 19.21
CA LEU A 58 10.08 2.24 18.28
C LEU A 58 10.80 1.05 17.62
N PHE A 59 12.08 1.21 17.28
CA PHE A 59 12.90 0.14 16.71
C PHE A 59 13.02 -1.05 17.68
N GLU A 60 13.32 -0.82 18.95
CA GLU A 60 13.42 -1.92 19.93
C GLU A 60 12.06 -2.61 20.15
N GLU A 61 10.98 -1.85 20.29
CA GLU A 61 9.62 -2.41 20.40
C GLU A 61 9.24 -3.26 19.18
N MET A 62 9.51 -2.76 17.97
CA MET A 62 9.25 -3.51 16.74
C MET A 62 10.14 -4.75 16.63
N LYS A 63 11.39 -4.66 17.06
CA LYS A 63 12.34 -5.77 17.04
C LYS A 63 11.91 -6.89 17.99
N GLU A 64 11.51 -6.56 19.22
CA GLU A 64 10.94 -7.51 20.16
C GLU A 64 9.72 -8.21 19.56
N TYR A 65 8.81 -7.42 18.98
CA TYR A 65 7.61 -7.94 18.36
C TYR A 65 7.93 -8.89 17.18
N VAL A 66 8.75 -8.45 16.20
CA VAL A 66 9.11 -9.29 15.05
C VAL A 66 9.86 -10.54 15.50
N THR A 67 10.73 -10.45 16.50
CA THR A 67 11.45 -11.62 17.03
C THR A 67 10.49 -12.64 17.67
N SER A 68 9.39 -12.17 18.26
CA SER A 68 8.38 -13.07 18.87
C SER A 68 7.53 -13.82 17.85
N ILE A 69 7.20 -13.17 16.70
CA ILE A 69 6.30 -13.75 15.68
C ILE A 69 7.04 -14.43 14.52
N SER A 70 8.21 -13.92 14.17
CA SER A 70 9.02 -14.39 13.03
C SER A 70 10.51 -14.15 13.29
N PRO A 71 11.17 -14.98 14.12
CA PRO A 71 12.58 -14.78 14.50
C PRO A 71 13.53 -14.71 13.32
N ASP A 72 13.23 -15.44 12.25
CA ASP A 72 13.96 -15.47 10.98
C ASP A 72 13.95 -14.12 10.26
N LYS A 73 12.93 -13.29 10.48
CA LYS A 73 12.78 -11.97 9.89
C LYS A 73 13.30 -10.81 10.76
N ALA A 74 13.76 -11.05 11.96
CA ALA A 74 14.26 -9.99 12.84
C ALA A 74 15.41 -9.18 12.22
N ASN A 75 16.20 -9.78 11.32
CA ASN A 75 17.32 -9.15 10.64
C ASN A 75 16.95 -8.17 9.51
N ILE A 76 15.70 -8.18 9.04
CA ILE A 76 15.23 -7.19 8.04
C ILE A 76 14.99 -5.82 8.65
N LEU A 77 14.80 -5.72 9.97
CA LEU A 77 14.63 -4.47 10.69
C LEU A 77 15.96 -3.72 10.80
N LYS A 78 15.98 -2.46 10.40
CA LYS A 78 17.18 -1.62 10.40
C LYS A 78 16.88 -0.28 11.05
N ILE A 79 17.78 0.16 11.95
CA ILE A 79 17.74 1.53 12.41
C ILE A 79 18.26 2.45 11.32
N TYR A 80 17.58 3.57 11.12
CA TYR A 80 18.01 4.62 10.21
C TYR A 80 18.56 5.80 11.04
N ASP A 81 19.83 6.08 10.89
CA ASP A 81 20.56 7.16 11.56
C ASP A 81 21.16 8.19 10.58
N GLY A 82 20.64 8.23 9.36
CA GLY A 82 21.09 9.14 8.32
C GLY A 82 20.85 10.63 8.67
N LYS A 83 21.60 11.52 8.02
CA LYS A 83 21.52 12.98 8.24
C LYS A 83 20.25 13.63 7.69
N HIS A 84 19.64 13.03 6.69
CA HIS A 84 18.41 13.52 6.03
C HIS A 84 17.19 12.87 6.66
N ASP A 85 16.02 13.49 6.48
CA ASP A 85 14.74 12.86 6.80
C ASP A 85 14.62 11.52 6.09
N ILE A 86 14.09 10.50 6.79
CA ILE A 86 14.00 9.12 6.27
C ILE A 86 13.17 9.08 4.98
N PHE A 87 12.07 9.83 4.89
CA PHE A 87 11.22 9.85 3.70
C PHE A 87 11.90 10.58 2.53
N GLU A 88 12.71 11.58 2.82
CA GLU A 88 13.51 12.24 1.80
C GLU A 88 14.61 11.32 1.27
N HIS A 89 15.33 10.64 2.17
CA HIS A 89 16.40 9.70 1.80
C HIS A 89 15.91 8.59 0.87
N PHE A 90 14.72 8.02 1.13
CA PHE A 90 14.12 7.00 0.28
C PHE A 90 13.24 7.55 -0.85
N GLY A 91 13.22 8.86 -1.07
CA GLY A 91 12.44 9.52 -2.14
C GLY A 91 10.92 9.43 -1.97
N ILE A 92 10.45 9.07 -0.78
CA ILE A 92 9.02 8.86 -0.50
C ILE A 92 8.26 10.19 -0.56
N ASN A 93 8.83 11.29 -0.07
CA ASN A 93 8.20 12.61 -0.13
C ASN A 93 7.86 13.02 -1.57
N LYS A 94 8.73 12.72 -2.53
CA LYS A 94 8.48 12.98 -3.95
C LYS A 94 7.35 12.10 -4.49
N GLN A 95 7.35 10.82 -4.12
CA GLN A 95 6.31 9.89 -4.54
C GLN A 95 4.93 10.28 -3.98
N ILE A 96 4.86 10.71 -2.72
CA ILE A 96 3.62 11.21 -2.09
C ILE A 96 3.09 12.43 -2.84
N LYS A 97 3.95 13.40 -3.17
CA LYS A 97 3.53 14.60 -3.93
C LYS A 97 2.95 14.23 -5.31
N ILE A 98 3.58 13.29 -6.01
CA ILE A 98 3.09 12.79 -7.30
C ILE A 98 1.78 12.03 -7.12
N LEU A 99 1.75 11.13 -6.14
CA LEU A 99 0.58 10.29 -5.86
C LEU A 99 -0.67 11.12 -5.59
N PHE A 100 -0.58 12.19 -4.79
CA PHE A 100 -1.73 13.05 -4.44
C PHE A 100 -1.93 14.24 -5.41
N GLY A 101 -1.13 14.32 -6.47
CA GLY A 101 -1.29 15.32 -7.52
C GLY A 101 -2.50 15.04 -8.42
N LYS A 102 -3.00 16.08 -9.08
CA LYS A 102 -4.05 15.94 -10.12
C LYS A 102 -3.58 15.06 -11.27
N LYS A 103 -2.30 15.18 -11.66
CA LYS A 103 -1.66 14.43 -12.75
C LYS A 103 -0.75 13.36 -12.18
N VAL A 104 -1.00 12.09 -12.51
CA VAL A 104 -0.19 10.94 -12.12
C VAL A 104 0.49 10.37 -13.37
N PRO A 105 1.82 10.48 -13.49
CA PRO A 105 2.55 9.96 -14.64
C PRO A 105 2.61 8.42 -14.61
N MET A 106 2.58 7.82 -15.79
CA MET A 106 2.81 6.40 -16.02
C MET A 106 4.23 6.16 -16.60
N ASN A 107 4.76 4.96 -16.45
CA ASN A 107 6.14 4.63 -16.85
C ASN A 107 6.37 4.77 -18.36
N SER A 108 5.36 4.48 -19.16
CA SER A 108 5.43 4.60 -20.63
C SER A 108 5.39 6.03 -21.18
N GLY A 109 5.24 7.03 -20.30
CA GLY A 109 5.11 8.44 -20.66
C GLY A 109 3.66 8.93 -20.80
N GLY A 110 2.68 8.05 -20.66
CA GLY A 110 1.28 8.41 -20.46
C GLY A 110 1.04 8.98 -19.05
N TYR A 111 -0.18 9.37 -18.76
CA TYR A 111 -0.55 9.88 -17.44
C TYR A 111 -2.05 9.79 -17.20
N LEU A 112 -2.42 9.74 -15.92
CA LEU A 112 -3.79 9.85 -15.46
C LEU A 112 -4.07 11.28 -15.01
N ILE A 113 -5.27 11.81 -15.32
CA ILE A 113 -5.82 13.02 -14.70
C ILE A 113 -6.91 12.57 -13.74
N ILE A 114 -6.81 12.96 -12.48
CA ILE A 114 -7.74 12.56 -11.42
C ILE A 114 -8.44 13.80 -10.90
N GLU A 115 -9.76 13.82 -11.03
CA GLU A 115 -10.60 14.92 -10.58
C GLU A 115 -11.68 14.41 -9.61
N HIS A 116 -12.03 15.26 -8.67
CA HIS A 116 -13.06 15.01 -7.69
C HIS A 116 -14.24 15.91 -7.97
N THR A 117 -15.40 15.31 -8.17
CA THR A 117 -16.67 16.01 -8.26
C THR A 117 -17.46 15.82 -6.97
N GLU A 118 -18.61 16.46 -6.84
CA GLU A 118 -19.48 16.31 -5.66
C GLU A 118 -19.97 14.86 -5.48
N ALA A 119 -20.23 14.13 -6.58
CA ALA A 119 -20.87 12.82 -6.55
C ALA A 119 -19.93 11.66 -6.86
N MET A 120 -18.81 11.90 -7.54
CA MET A 120 -17.91 10.84 -8.01
C MET A 120 -16.49 11.32 -8.24
N HIS A 121 -15.59 10.39 -8.39
CA HIS A 121 -14.23 10.65 -8.87
C HIS A 121 -14.15 10.29 -10.35
N VAL A 122 -13.45 11.10 -11.12
CA VAL A 122 -13.23 10.86 -12.56
C VAL A 122 -11.73 10.72 -12.79
N ILE A 123 -11.36 9.68 -13.54
CA ILE A 123 -9.98 9.40 -13.93
C ILE A 123 -9.93 9.33 -15.45
N ASP A 124 -9.24 10.27 -16.08
CA ASP A 124 -9.02 10.34 -17.52
C ASP A 124 -7.64 9.78 -17.86
N VAL A 125 -7.58 8.88 -18.85
CA VAL A 125 -6.35 8.20 -19.30
C VAL A 125 -5.80 8.87 -20.54
N ASN A 126 -4.56 9.36 -20.43
CA ASN A 126 -3.86 10.03 -21.52
C ASN A 126 -2.62 9.25 -21.95
N SER A 127 -2.48 9.00 -23.26
CA SER A 127 -1.31 8.31 -23.85
C SER A 127 -0.02 9.16 -23.84
N GLY A 128 -0.13 10.47 -23.62
CA GLY A 128 1.02 11.38 -23.73
C GLY A 128 1.57 11.43 -25.15
N ASN A 129 2.88 11.64 -25.27
CA ASN A 129 3.58 11.73 -26.57
C ASN A 129 3.97 10.34 -27.14
N ARG A 130 3.31 9.28 -26.72
CA ARG A 130 3.58 7.93 -27.20
C ARG A 130 3.00 7.74 -28.60
N SER A 131 3.70 8.25 -29.61
CA SER A 131 3.47 7.88 -31.00
C SER A 131 4.37 6.69 -31.31
N ALA A 132 3.86 5.49 -31.19
CA ALA A 132 4.57 4.32 -31.69
C ALA A 132 4.62 4.39 -33.22
N VAL A 133 5.79 4.62 -33.74
CA VAL A 133 6.05 4.78 -35.19
C VAL A 133 5.71 3.51 -35.98
N ASN A 134 5.52 2.36 -35.33
CA ASN A 134 5.37 1.05 -35.96
C ASN A 134 4.19 0.18 -35.46
N ASP A 135 3.36 0.66 -34.52
CA ASP A 135 2.21 -0.11 -34.02
C ASP A 135 0.88 0.47 -34.52
N THR A 136 -0.13 -0.41 -34.65
CA THR A 136 -1.48 0.04 -34.94
C THR A 136 -2.01 0.84 -33.76
N GLN A 137 -2.83 1.87 -34.02
CA GLN A 137 -3.46 2.70 -33.00
C GLN A 137 -4.15 1.86 -31.92
N GLU A 138 -4.80 0.76 -32.30
CA GLU A 138 -5.49 -0.19 -31.41
C GLU A 138 -4.49 -0.86 -30.42
N LYS A 139 -3.35 -1.37 -30.89
CA LYS A 139 -2.35 -1.98 -30.01
C LYS A 139 -1.77 -0.99 -29.01
N ASN A 140 -1.58 0.24 -29.44
CA ASN A 140 -1.12 1.31 -28.57
C ASN A 140 -2.15 1.63 -27.48
N ALA A 141 -3.44 1.73 -27.85
CA ALA A 141 -4.53 1.95 -26.90
C ALA A 141 -4.59 0.83 -25.86
N VAL A 142 -4.51 -0.44 -26.30
CA VAL A 142 -4.47 -1.60 -25.38
C VAL A 142 -3.31 -1.51 -24.40
N ALA A 143 -2.10 -1.24 -24.88
CA ALA A 143 -0.91 -1.18 -24.02
C ALA A 143 -1.00 -0.05 -22.99
N VAL A 144 -1.47 1.14 -23.39
CA VAL A 144 -1.66 2.28 -22.50
C VAL A 144 -2.77 1.99 -21.47
N ASN A 145 -3.89 1.43 -21.91
CA ASN A 145 -5.02 1.11 -21.05
C ASN A 145 -4.68 0.04 -20.01
N LEU A 146 -3.89 -0.97 -20.35
CA LEU A 146 -3.45 -1.99 -19.40
C LEU A 146 -2.52 -1.41 -18.33
N GLU A 147 -1.58 -0.55 -18.73
CA GLU A 147 -0.74 0.18 -17.78
C GLU A 147 -1.57 1.13 -16.91
N ALA A 148 -2.52 1.84 -17.52
CA ALA A 148 -3.45 2.71 -16.80
C ALA A 148 -4.29 1.94 -15.77
N ALA A 149 -4.78 0.74 -16.12
CA ALA A 149 -5.56 -0.10 -15.21
C ALA A 149 -4.75 -0.52 -13.97
N GLU A 150 -3.47 -0.86 -14.16
CA GLU A 150 -2.54 -1.17 -13.05
C GLU A 150 -2.32 0.06 -12.16
N GLU A 151 -2.03 1.21 -12.78
CA GLU A 151 -1.80 2.46 -12.06
C GLU A 151 -3.07 2.98 -11.35
N VAL A 152 -4.24 2.86 -11.98
CA VAL A 152 -5.53 3.17 -11.35
C VAL A 152 -5.72 2.34 -10.08
N ALA A 153 -5.57 1.01 -10.16
CA ALA A 153 -5.69 0.13 -9.00
C ALA A 153 -4.72 0.52 -7.88
N ARG A 154 -3.47 0.87 -8.24
CA ARG A 154 -2.46 1.35 -7.30
C ARG A 154 -2.86 2.66 -6.62
N VAL A 155 -3.33 3.64 -7.40
CA VAL A 155 -3.71 4.97 -6.92
C VAL A 155 -4.94 4.91 -6.03
N LEU A 156 -5.97 4.16 -6.41
CA LEU A 156 -7.19 3.98 -5.62
C LEU A 156 -6.86 3.46 -4.22
N ARG A 157 -6.03 2.43 -4.14
CA ARG A 157 -5.57 1.85 -2.86
C ARG A 157 -4.74 2.83 -2.05
N LEU A 158 -3.76 3.53 -2.66
CA LEU A 158 -2.83 4.40 -1.95
C LEU A 158 -3.46 5.74 -1.51
N ARG A 159 -4.47 6.22 -2.23
CA ARG A 159 -5.25 7.41 -1.85
C ARG A 159 -6.43 7.09 -0.96
N ASP A 160 -6.72 5.79 -0.72
CA ASP A 160 -7.93 5.32 0.00
C ASP A 160 -9.21 5.92 -0.61
N MET A 161 -9.33 5.83 -1.94
CA MET A 161 -10.44 6.43 -2.68
C MET A 161 -11.66 5.50 -2.62
N GLY A 162 -12.78 6.03 -2.14
CA GLY A 162 -14.06 5.33 -2.07
C GLY A 162 -15.16 6.03 -2.86
N GLY A 163 -16.36 5.46 -2.87
CA GLY A 163 -17.51 5.98 -3.60
C GLY A 163 -17.55 5.54 -5.07
N ILE A 164 -18.17 6.34 -5.92
CA ILE A 164 -18.27 6.07 -7.35
C ILE A 164 -17.02 6.59 -8.05
N ILE A 165 -16.39 5.74 -8.82
CA ILE A 165 -15.18 6.07 -9.58
C ILE A 165 -15.42 5.74 -11.04
N CYS A 166 -15.37 6.75 -11.90
CA CYS A 166 -15.48 6.61 -13.34
C CYS A 166 -14.08 6.69 -13.97
N VAL A 167 -13.69 5.68 -14.72
CA VAL A 167 -12.41 5.68 -15.43
C VAL A 167 -12.68 5.75 -16.92
N ASP A 168 -12.18 6.80 -17.56
CA ASP A 168 -12.28 7.02 -19.00
C ASP A 168 -10.99 6.51 -19.66
N PHE A 169 -11.08 5.31 -20.20
CA PHE A 169 -9.99 4.66 -20.91
C PHE A 169 -9.95 5.10 -22.39
N ILE A 170 -8.80 4.99 -23.02
CA ILE A 170 -8.65 5.27 -24.45
C ILE A 170 -9.53 4.30 -25.24
N ASP A 171 -10.28 4.84 -26.22
CA ASP A 171 -11.18 4.06 -27.07
C ASP A 171 -10.47 2.90 -27.78
N MET A 172 -11.11 1.74 -27.71
CA MET A 172 -10.70 0.52 -28.41
C MET A 172 -11.88 -0.04 -29.20
N HIS A 173 -11.61 -0.49 -30.42
CA HIS A 173 -12.64 -1.04 -31.31
C HIS A 173 -12.93 -2.50 -31.06
N SER A 174 -11.94 -3.31 -30.63
CA SER A 174 -12.10 -4.75 -30.39
C SER A 174 -12.80 -5.02 -29.07
N LYS A 175 -13.88 -5.79 -29.14
CA LYS A 175 -14.60 -6.29 -27.95
C LYS A 175 -13.71 -7.20 -27.08
N GLU A 176 -12.81 -7.94 -27.71
CA GLU A 176 -11.84 -8.82 -27.05
C GLU A 176 -10.86 -7.99 -26.19
N ASN A 177 -10.39 -6.85 -26.74
CA ASN A 177 -9.50 -5.94 -26.02
C ASN A 177 -10.21 -5.27 -24.83
N ASN A 178 -11.47 -4.86 -25.01
CA ASN A 178 -12.27 -4.30 -23.93
C ASN A 178 -12.50 -5.34 -22.80
N LYS A 179 -12.77 -6.59 -23.16
CA LYS A 179 -12.88 -7.67 -22.20
C LYS A 179 -11.57 -7.96 -21.48
N LEU A 180 -10.45 -7.96 -22.21
CA LEU A 180 -9.11 -8.13 -21.64
C LEU A 180 -8.81 -7.04 -20.61
N LEU A 181 -9.08 -5.79 -20.94
CA LEU A 181 -8.89 -4.64 -20.03
C LEU A 181 -9.72 -4.81 -18.75
N PHE A 182 -10.99 -5.17 -18.90
CA PHE A 182 -11.88 -5.38 -17.76
C PHE A 182 -11.39 -6.50 -16.82
N GLU A 183 -10.97 -7.62 -17.37
CA GLU A 183 -10.45 -8.74 -16.56
C GLU A 183 -9.12 -8.39 -15.89
N LYS A 184 -8.26 -7.62 -16.57
CA LYS A 184 -7.00 -7.15 -16.00
C LYS A 184 -7.21 -6.13 -14.88
N LEU A 185 -8.13 -5.20 -15.04
CA LEU A 185 -8.49 -4.27 -13.98
C LEU A 185 -8.99 -5.03 -12.74
N LYS A 186 -9.85 -6.04 -12.92
CA LYS A 186 -10.28 -6.91 -11.83
C LYS A 186 -9.12 -7.64 -11.15
N GLU A 187 -8.15 -8.10 -11.94
CA GLU A 187 -6.96 -8.78 -11.43
C GLU A 187 -6.12 -7.82 -10.56
N PHE A 188 -5.83 -6.61 -11.04
CA PHE A 188 -5.05 -5.60 -10.31
C PHE A 188 -5.75 -5.14 -9.02
N MET A 189 -7.07 -5.01 -9.05
CA MET A 189 -7.86 -4.62 -7.89
C MET A 189 -7.94 -5.68 -6.79
N LYS A 190 -7.57 -6.95 -7.04
CA LYS A 190 -7.54 -8.01 -6.00
C LYS A 190 -6.59 -7.70 -4.85
N SER A 191 -5.56 -6.89 -5.08
CA SER A 191 -4.64 -6.46 -4.03
C SER A 191 -5.21 -5.41 -3.09
N ASP A 192 -6.33 -4.79 -3.44
CA ASP A 192 -7.05 -3.86 -2.57
C ASP A 192 -7.91 -4.62 -1.57
N ARG A 193 -7.78 -4.25 -0.29
CA ARG A 193 -8.58 -4.85 0.80
C ARG A 193 -9.97 -4.24 0.91
N ALA A 194 -10.20 -3.07 0.31
CA ALA A 194 -11.50 -2.43 0.30
C ALA A 194 -12.49 -3.24 -0.55
N LYS A 195 -13.72 -3.38 -0.04
CA LYS A 195 -14.79 -4.02 -0.79
C LYS A 195 -15.17 -3.15 -1.98
N HIS A 196 -15.05 -3.68 -3.18
CA HIS A 196 -15.34 -2.97 -4.43
C HIS A 196 -16.11 -3.84 -5.43
N SER A 197 -16.71 -3.20 -6.42
CA SER A 197 -17.37 -3.84 -7.57
C SER A 197 -16.98 -3.08 -8.83
N ILE A 198 -16.61 -3.80 -9.88
CA ILE A 198 -16.27 -3.24 -11.19
C ILE A 198 -17.38 -3.62 -12.16
N ILE A 199 -17.96 -2.66 -12.85
CA ILE A 199 -19.10 -2.78 -13.76
C ILE A 199 -18.74 -2.25 -15.14
#